data_c36ddffaa24d180ae92e77902a2f6baf
#
_entry.id   c36ddffaa24d180ae92e77902a2f6baf
#
_cell.length_a   1.000
_cell.length_b   1.000
_cell.length_c   1.000
_cell.angle_alpha   90.00
_cell.angle_beta   90.00
_cell.angle_gamma   90.00
#
_symmetry.space_group_name_H-M   'P 1'
#
loop_
_entity.id
_entity.type
_entity.pdbx_description
1 polymer ?
#
loop_
_entity_poly.entity_id
_entity_poly.type
_entity_poly.pdbx_seq_one_letter_code
_entity_poly.pdbx_strand_id
1 'polypeptide(L)'
;CIRDSFCGVGTMLIERQKVVKGNTSYGIDHSPEAIEKAIYNTNLADQIVHYINKDCFTFTHDYPFDEIFTEMPYATGQKTEAEIREVYEKFFPFAKRVLGPEGTIIMYTRNREYVKQFAVNSNFRILKEIKITQRPESYLMILK
;
A
#
# COMPACT_ATOMS: atom_id res chain seq x y z
N CYS A 1 10.21 -1.51 9.68
CA CYS A 1 10.14 -1.52 8.20
C CYS A 1 8.77 -1.09 7.71
N ILE A 2 8.75 -0.21 6.73
CA ILE A 2 7.54 0.31 6.07
C ILE A 2 7.51 -0.20 4.64
N ARG A 3 6.32 -0.51 4.14
CA ARG A 3 6.15 -1.00 2.79
C ARG A 3 4.97 -0.36 2.09
N ASP A 4 5.14 -0.01 0.80
CA ASP A 4 4.07 0.31 -0.14
C ASP A 4 3.97 -0.80 -1.20
N SER A 5 2.79 -1.41 -1.29
CA SER A 5 2.54 -2.57 -2.17
C SER A 5 2.20 -2.20 -3.61
N PHE A 6 1.85 -0.94 -3.86
CA PHE A 6 1.49 -0.38 -5.16
C PHE A 6 2.11 1.01 -5.28
N CYS A 7 3.44 1.08 -5.12
CA CYS A 7 4.12 2.35 -4.88
C CYS A 7 4.06 3.36 -6.05
N GLY A 8 3.73 2.89 -7.25
CA GLY A 8 3.69 3.75 -8.42
C GLY A 8 4.99 4.54 -8.56
N VAL A 9 4.88 5.86 -8.62
CA VAL A 9 6.03 6.77 -8.73
C VAL A 9 6.65 7.17 -7.39
N GLY A 10 6.30 6.48 -6.30
CA GLY A 10 6.93 6.60 -4.99
C GLY A 10 6.44 7.73 -4.08
N THR A 11 5.46 8.52 -4.50
CA THR A 11 5.01 9.72 -3.78
C THR A 11 4.66 9.46 -2.32
N MET A 12 3.86 8.43 -2.04
CA MET A 12 3.43 8.09 -0.68
C MET A 12 4.62 7.79 0.24
N LEU A 13 5.57 6.98 -0.23
CA LEU A 13 6.76 6.61 0.56
C LEU A 13 7.70 7.79 0.77
N ILE A 14 7.88 8.64 -0.24
CA ILE A 14 8.70 9.84 -0.15
C ILE A 14 8.13 10.78 0.92
N GLU A 15 6.84 11.06 0.88
CA GLU A 15 6.18 11.93 1.86
C GLU A 15 6.21 11.30 3.26
N ARG A 16 6.02 9.99 3.36
CA ARG A 16 6.12 9.26 4.63
C ARG A 16 7.52 9.37 5.25
N GLN A 17 8.58 9.26 4.43
CA GLN A 17 9.96 9.39 4.89
C GLN A 17 10.32 10.79 5.39
N LYS A 18 9.72 11.83 4.80
CA LYS A 18 9.91 13.21 5.28
C LYS A 18 9.35 13.42 6.69
N VAL A 19 8.28 12.72 7.03
CA VAL A 19 7.59 12.85 8.33
C VAL A 19 8.27 12.01 9.42
N VAL A 20 8.67 10.78 9.09
CA VAL A 20 9.30 9.85 10.06
C VAL A 20 10.60 9.31 9.47
N LYS A 21 11.70 9.85 9.93
CA LYS A 21 13.05 9.44 9.52
C LYS A 21 13.49 8.16 10.26
N GLY A 22 14.35 7.41 9.60
CA GLY A 22 15.11 6.32 10.23
C GLY A 22 14.55 4.91 10.07
N ASN A 23 13.41 4.74 9.41
CA ASN A 23 12.88 3.42 9.08
C ASN A 23 13.27 3.00 7.66
N THR A 24 13.60 1.72 7.49
CA THR A 24 13.80 1.15 6.15
C THR A 24 12.46 1.07 5.43
N SER A 25 12.39 1.63 4.24
CA SER A 25 11.18 1.66 3.41
C SER A 25 11.37 0.90 2.12
N TYR A 26 10.36 0.14 1.74
CA TYR A 26 10.31 -0.64 0.51
C TYR A 26 9.10 -0.22 -0.34
N GLY A 27 9.35 0.12 -1.60
CA GLY A 27 8.31 0.33 -2.60
C GLY A 27 8.28 -0.82 -3.59
N ILE A 28 7.11 -1.35 -3.87
CA ILE A 28 6.95 -2.46 -4.80
C ILE A 28 5.91 -2.09 -5.84
N ASP A 29 6.25 -2.26 -7.09
CA ASP A 29 5.34 -2.12 -8.21
C ASP A 29 5.73 -3.08 -9.34
N HIS A 30 4.73 -3.55 -10.07
CA HIS A 30 4.96 -4.45 -11.20
C HIS A 30 5.40 -3.71 -12.47
N SER A 31 5.19 -2.39 -12.54
CA SER A 31 5.58 -1.55 -13.66
C SER A 31 7.03 -1.11 -13.56
N PRO A 32 7.93 -1.53 -14.48
CA PRO A 32 9.32 -1.05 -14.50
C PRO A 32 9.43 0.46 -14.64
N GLU A 33 8.56 1.05 -15.48
CA GLU A 33 8.53 2.49 -15.71
C GLU A 33 8.14 3.27 -14.44
N ALA A 34 7.20 2.75 -13.65
CA ALA A 34 6.82 3.34 -12.37
C ALA A 34 8.00 3.32 -11.40
N ILE A 35 8.70 2.19 -11.31
CA ILE A 35 9.90 2.04 -10.46
C ILE A 35 11.02 3.00 -10.86
N GLU A 36 11.31 3.15 -12.15
CA GLU A 36 12.31 4.12 -12.63
C GLU A 36 11.96 5.55 -12.20
N LYS A 37 10.69 5.94 -12.36
CA LYS A 37 10.20 7.25 -11.93
C LYS A 37 10.25 7.40 -10.41
N ALA A 38 9.95 6.35 -9.66
CA ALA A 38 10.02 6.36 -8.20
C ALA A 38 11.46 6.58 -7.70
N ILE A 39 12.44 5.91 -8.30
CA ILE A 39 13.87 6.08 -7.99
C ILE A 39 14.28 7.52 -8.29
N TYR A 40 13.92 8.05 -9.46
CA TYR A 40 14.23 9.43 -9.84
C TYR A 40 13.65 10.45 -8.85
N ASN A 41 12.37 10.33 -8.53
CA ASN A 41 11.67 11.21 -7.58
C ASN A 41 12.27 11.15 -6.18
N THR A 42 12.65 9.96 -5.73
CA THR A 42 13.25 9.74 -4.41
C THR A 42 14.63 10.42 -4.30
N ASN A 43 15.44 10.31 -5.36
CA ASN A 43 16.72 10.99 -5.44
C ASN A 43 16.55 12.53 -5.43
N LEU A 44 15.58 13.07 -6.19
CA LEU A 44 15.27 14.50 -6.16
C LEU A 44 14.80 14.98 -4.78
N ALA A 45 14.10 14.13 -4.04
CA ALA A 45 13.59 14.44 -2.70
C ALA A 45 14.62 14.24 -1.58
N ASP A 46 15.85 13.80 -1.91
CA ASP A 46 16.90 13.45 -0.95
C ASP A 46 16.42 12.48 0.12
N GLN A 47 15.72 11.43 -0.30
CA GLN A 47 15.21 10.37 0.56
C GLN A 47 15.84 9.02 0.21
N ILE A 48 15.68 8.04 1.09
CA ILE A 48 16.16 6.66 0.89
C ILE A 48 14.96 5.71 0.95
N VAL A 49 14.68 5.08 -0.19
CA VAL A 49 13.65 4.04 -0.32
C VAL A 49 14.20 2.94 -1.21
N HIS A 50 13.98 1.70 -0.84
CA HIS A 50 14.34 0.53 -1.64
C HIS A 50 13.18 0.14 -2.56
N TYR A 51 13.39 0.21 -3.87
CA TYR A 51 12.36 -0.13 -4.85
C TYR A 51 12.60 -1.51 -5.46
N ILE A 52 11.51 -2.24 -5.65
CA ILE A 52 11.52 -3.61 -6.18
C ILE A 52 10.47 -3.71 -7.29
N ASN A 53 10.91 -4.02 -8.51
CA ASN A 53 10.01 -4.30 -9.62
C ASN A 53 9.52 -5.75 -9.54
N LYS A 54 8.37 -5.95 -8.95
CA LYS A 54 7.76 -7.28 -8.77
C LYS A 54 6.26 -7.15 -8.51
N ASP A 55 5.52 -8.25 -8.76
CA ASP A 55 4.17 -8.40 -8.22
C ASP A 55 4.24 -8.47 -6.70
N CYS A 56 3.55 -7.56 -6.02
CA CYS A 56 3.57 -7.47 -4.56
C CYS A 56 3.12 -8.76 -3.88
N PHE A 57 2.20 -9.53 -4.47
CA PHE A 57 1.69 -10.77 -3.91
C PHE A 57 2.69 -11.93 -3.92
N THR A 58 3.70 -11.86 -4.79
CA THR A 58 4.78 -12.85 -4.87
C THR A 58 6.02 -12.46 -4.05
N PHE A 59 6.01 -11.25 -3.48
CA PHE A 59 7.13 -10.76 -2.69
C PHE A 59 7.20 -11.46 -1.33
N THR A 60 8.42 -11.82 -0.96
CA THR A 60 8.76 -12.35 0.36
C THR A 60 9.92 -11.56 0.95
N HIS A 61 9.99 -11.48 2.27
CA HIS A 61 11.04 -10.81 3.01
C HIS A 61 11.39 -11.63 4.24
N ASP A 62 12.65 -11.63 4.65
CA ASP A 62 13.13 -12.45 5.78
C ASP A 62 12.62 -11.94 7.14
N TYR A 63 12.28 -10.66 7.21
CA TYR A 63 11.77 -10.03 8.42
C TYR A 63 10.37 -9.48 8.21
N PRO A 64 9.48 -9.56 9.23
CA PRO A 64 8.16 -8.97 9.14
C PRO A 64 8.21 -7.45 9.04
N PHE A 65 7.24 -6.87 8.35
CA PHE A 65 7.04 -5.43 8.29
C PHE A 65 6.27 -4.93 9.50
N ASP A 66 6.55 -3.71 9.93
CA ASP A 66 5.81 -3.03 11.00
C ASP A 66 4.58 -2.28 10.45
N GLU A 67 4.68 -1.85 9.20
CA GLU A 67 3.64 -1.03 8.58
C GLU A 67 3.55 -1.30 7.08
N ILE A 68 2.34 -1.41 6.58
CA ILE A 68 2.02 -1.26 5.16
C ILE A 68 1.33 0.10 5.00
N PHE A 69 1.92 0.96 4.18
CA PHE A 69 1.39 2.29 3.86
C PHE A 69 1.14 2.35 2.36
N THR A 70 -0.11 2.31 1.92
CA THR A 70 -0.42 2.05 0.52
C THR A 70 -1.65 2.79 0.01
N GLU A 71 -1.60 3.17 -1.27
CA GLU A 71 -2.77 3.59 -2.03
C GLU A 71 -3.28 2.39 -2.83
N MET A 72 -4.51 1.99 -2.57
CA MET A 72 -5.13 0.87 -3.27
C MET A 72 -5.55 1.26 -4.68
N PRO A 73 -5.37 0.37 -5.67
CA PRO A 73 -5.84 0.63 -7.01
C PRO A 73 -7.38 0.77 -7.05
N TYR A 74 -7.85 1.50 -8.04
CA TYR A 74 -9.28 1.73 -8.30
C TYR A 74 -9.60 1.51 -9.77
N ALA A 75 -10.87 1.27 -10.07
CA ALA A 75 -11.33 1.06 -11.44
C ALA A 75 -11.08 2.29 -12.32
N THR A 76 -10.56 2.02 -13.49
CA THR A 76 -10.27 3.01 -14.53
C THR A 76 -10.70 2.46 -15.88
N GLY A 77 -10.51 3.20 -16.97
CA GLY A 77 -10.71 2.66 -18.30
C GLY A 77 -9.82 1.45 -18.66
N GLN A 78 -8.77 1.19 -17.90
CA GLN A 78 -7.84 0.08 -18.10
C GLN A 78 -8.06 -1.10 -17.16
N LYS A 79 -8.69 -0.88 -15.98
CA LYS A 79 -8.96 -1.91 -14.98
C LYS A 79 -10.44 -1.96 -14.63
N THR A 80 -11.01 -3.16 -14.70
CA THR A 80 -12.43 -3.40 -14.38
C THR A 80 -12.66 -3.46 -12.86
N GLU A 81 -13.92 -3.29 -12.44
CA GLU A 81 -14.31 -3.50 -11.03
C GLU A 81 -14.00 -4.92 -10.54
N ALA A 82 -14.16 -5.94 -11.38
CA ALA A 82 -13.84 -7.33 -11.03
C ALA A 82 -12.35 -7.52 -10.75
N GLU A 83 -11.48 -6.92 -11.56
CA GLU A 83 -10.02 -6.95 -11.34
C GLU A 83 -9.62 -6.21 -10.07
N ILE A 84 -10.24 -5.06 -9.78
CA ILE A 84 -10.00 -4.32 -8.55
C ILE A 84 -10.45 -5.12 -7.32
N ARG A 85 -11.65 -5.72 -7.37
CA ARG A 85 -12.15 -6.57 -6.29
C ARG A 85 -11.18 -7.72 -5.99
N GLU A 86 -10.64 -8.37 -7.01
CA GLU A 86 -9.66 -9.45 -6.87
C GLU A 86 -8.38 -8.98 -6.15
N VAL A 87 -7.91 -7.76 -6.44
CA VAL A 87 -6.76 -7.17 -5.75
C VAL A 87 -7.02 -7.04 -4.25
N TYR A 88 -8.20 -6.55 -3.85
CA TYR A 88 -8.56 -6.45 -2.42
C TYR A 88 -8.68 -7.81 -1.76
N GLU A 89 -9.26 -8.81 -2.45
CA GLU A 89 -9.38 -10.18 -1.97
C GLU A 89 -8.01 -10.80 -1.68
N LYS A 90 -7.02 -10.58 -2.55
CA LYS A 90 -5.65 -11.08 -2.40
C LYS A 90 -4.82 -10.28 -1.41
N PHE A 91 -5.11 -8.99 -1.26
CA PHE A 91 -4.30 -8.08 -0.46
C PHE A 91 -4.26 -8.46 1.03
N PHE A 92 -5.39 -8.72 1.65
CA PHE A 92 -5.43 -8.96 3.10
C PHE A 92 -4.75 -10.26 3.54
N PRO A 93 -4.93 -11.42 2.88
CA PRO A 93 -4.13 -12.60 3.17
C PRO A 93 -2.63 -12.37 3.00
N PHE A 94 -2.26 -11.63 1.96
CA PHE A 94 -0.89 -11.22 1.73
C PHE A 94 -0.36 -10.32 2.86
N ALA A 95 -1.09 -9.27 3.22
CA ALA A 95 -0.72 -8.37 4.32
C ALA A 95 -0.53 -9.13 5.63
N LYS A 96 -1.39 -10.11 5.93
CA LYS A 96 -1.27 -10.98 7.11
C LYS A 96 0.01 -11.81 7.11
N ARG A 97 0.47 -12.23 5.94
CA ARG A 97 1.71 -13.01 5.80
C ARG A 97 2.97 -12.17 6.03
N VAL A 98 2.97 -10.90 5.62
CA VAL A 98 4.18 -10.06 5.64
C VAL A 98 4.27 -9.13 6.83
N LEU A 99 3.16 -8.82 7.49
CA LEU A 99 3.14 -8.01 8.70
C LEU A 99 3.51 -8.83 9.94
N GLY A 100 4.23 -8.18 10.85
CA GLY A 100 4.43 -8.69 12.19
C GLY A 100 3.15 -8.67 13.04
N PRO A 101 3.17 -9.28 14.24
CA PRO A 101 2.00 -9.41 15.11
C PRO A 101 1.33 -8.07 15.47
N GLU A 102 2.14 -7.03 15.60
CA GLU A 102 1.72 -5.66 15.92
C GLU A 102 1.66 -4.74 14.68
N GLY A 103 1.78 -5.34 13.49
CA GLY A 103 1.81 -4.60 12.23
C GLY A 103 0.52 -3.87 11.93
N THR A 104 0.62 -2.73 11.29
CA THR A 104 -0.49 -1.83 10.98
C THR A 104 -0.58 -1.60 9.48
N ILE A 105 -1.81 -1.52 8.96
CA ILE A 105 -2.07 -1.09 7.60
C ILE A 105 -2.62 0.33 7.64
N ILE A 106 -2.01 1.25 6.90
CA ILE A 106 -2.53 2.57 6.60
C ILE A 106 -2.82 2.61 5.11
N MET A 107 -4.07 2.72 4.76
CA MET A 107 -4.57 2.50 3.41
C MET A 107 -5.40 3.67 2.92
N TYR A 108 -5.04 4.24 1.78
CA TYR A 108 -5.93 5.11 1.02
C TYR A 108 -6.74 4.28 0.04
N THR A 109 -8.05 4.44 0.02
CA THR A 109 -8.95 3.64 -0.81
C THR A 109 -10.17 4.43 -1.29
N ARG A 110 -10.67 4.08 -2.48
CA ARG A 110 -11.99 4.51 -2.99
C ARG A 110 -13.06 3.43 -2.78
N ASN A 111 -12.66 2.24 -2.33
CA ASN A 111 -13.52 1.06 -2.21
C ASN A 111 -13.60 0.57 -0.77
N ARG A 112 -14.06 1.42 0.16
CA ARG A 112 -14.15 1.06 1.58
C ARG A 112 -14.95 -0.21 1.86
N GLU A 113 -15.96 -0.50 1.04
CA GLU A 113 -16.79 -1.71 1.20
C GLU A 113 -15.98 -2.98 0.95
N TYR A 114 -15.05 -2.97 -0.02
CA TYR A 114 -14.12 -4.08 -0.21
C TYR A 114 -13.19 -4.26 0.99
N VAL A 115 -12.71 -3.16 1.57
CA VAL A 115 -11.90 -3.21 2.80
C VAL A 115 -12.70 -3.87 3.92
N LYS A 116 -13.93 -3.43 4.16
CA LYS A 116 -14.81 -4.00 5.20
C LYS A 116 -15.08 -5.49 4.98
N GLN A 117 -15.30 -5.89 3.74
CA GLN A 117 -15.57 -7.28 3.38
C GLN A 117 -14.35 -8.18 3.58
N PHE A 118 -13.19 -7.80 3.02
CA PHE A 118 -12.04 -8.70 2.94
C PHE A 118 -11.09 -8.60 4.14
N ALA A 119 -11.03 -7.47 4.83
CA ALA A 119 -10.19 -7.33 6.02
C ALA A 119 -10.63 -8.27 7.15
N VAL A 120 -11.93 -8.41 7.37
CA VAL A 120 -12.50 -9.29 8.40
C VAL A 120 -12.13 -10.75 8.14
N ASN A 121 -12.14 -11.19 6.87
CA ASN A 121 -11.79 -12.58 6.49
C ASN A 121 -10.33 -12.92 6.81
N SER A 122 -9.46 -11.93 6.96
CA SER A 122 -8.05 -12.10 7.33
C SER A 122 -7.76 -11.66 8.77
N ASN A 123 -8.80 -11.53 9.61
CA ASN A 123 -8.69 -11.12 11.01
C ASN A 123 -8.05 -9.74 11.24
N PHE A 124 -8.27 -8.81 10.32
CA PHE A 124 -7.95 -7.40 10.54
C PHE A 124 -9.16 -6.66 11.12
N ARG A 125 -8.88 -5.76 12.06
CA ARG A 125 -9.86 -4.83 12.61
C ARG A 125 -9.62 -3.45 12.04
N ILE A 126 -10.68 -2.78 11.61
CA ILE A 126 -10.64 -1.38 11.21
C ILE A 126 -10.63 -0.54 12.49
N LEU A 127 -9.52 0.15 12.75
CA LEU A 127 -9.35 1.01 13.92
C LEU A 127 -9.86 2.42 13.65
N LYS A 128 -9.72 2.90 12.42
CA LYS A 128 -10.10 4.25 12.04
C LYS A 128 -10.48 4.31 10.56
N GLU A 129 -11.48 5.13 10.26
CA GLU A 129 -11.93 5.44 8.91
C GLU A 129 -12.14 6.95 8.82
N ILE A 130 -11.44 7.61 7.91
CA ILE A 130 -11.50 9.06 7.69
C ILE A 130 -11.86 9.30 6.24
N LYS A 131 -12.97 10.00 6.00
CA LYS A 131 -13.32 10.44 4.64
C LYS A 131 -12.40 11.58 4.22
N ILE A 132 -11.71 11.41 3.10
CA ILE A 132 -10.73 12.37 2.59
C ILE A 132 -11.37 13.27 1.52
N THR A 133 -12.04 12.67 0.54
CA THR A 133 -12.71 13.42 -0.53
C THR A 133 -14.16 13.00 -0.71
N GLN A 134 -14.98 13.92 -1.20
CA GLN A 134 -16.41 13.71 -1.45
C GLN A 134 -16.68 13.22 -2.87
N ARG A 135 -15.91 13.68 -3.84
CA ARG A 135 -16.09 13.34 -5.26
C ARG A 135 -14.73 13.27 -5.96
N PRO A 136 -14.25 12.07 -6.35
CA PRO A 136 -14.80 10.76 -5.93
C PRO A 136 -14.64 10.54 -4.43
N GLU A 137 -15.52 9.72 -3.85
CA GLU A 137 -15.37 9.34 -2.44
C GLU A 137 -14.06 8.58 -2.22
N SER A 138 -13.33 9.00 -1.22
CA SER A 138 -12.10 8.33 -0.80
C SER A 138 -11.91 8.36 0.70
N TYR A 139 -11.19 7.41 1.21
CA TYR A 139 -11.03 7.16 2.64
C TYR A 139 -9.58 6.83 2.98
N LEU A 140 -9.13 7.33 4.12
CA LEU A 140 -7.96 6.82 4.80
C LEU A 140 -8.45 5.83 5.87
N MET A 141 -7.95 4.61 5.83
CA MET A 141 -8.32 3.56 6.75
C MET A 141 -7.09 3.02 7.47
N ILE A 142 -7.21 2.84 8.78
CA ILE A 142 -6.16 2.26 9.63
C ILE A 142 -6.68 0.95 10.16
N LEU A 143 -5.91 -0.12 9.93
CA LEU A 143 -6.26 -1.48 10.31
C LEU A 143 -5.12 -2.14 11.10
N LYS A 144 -5.53 -3.06 11.96
CA LYS A 144 -4.58 -3.88 12.73
C LYS A 144 -5.09 -5.31 12.93
#